data_d0b78ef2a3f17cac0a2b66fb8e539269
#
_entry.id   d0b78ef2a3f17cac0a2b66fb8e539269
#
_cell.length_a   1.000
_cell.length_b   1.000
_cell.length_c   1.000
_cell.angle_alpha   90.00
_cell.angle_beta   90.00
_cell.angle_gamma   90.00
#
_symmetry.space_group_name_H-M   'P 1'
#
loop_
_entity.id
_entity.type
_entity.pdbx_description
1 polymer ?
#
loop_
_entity_poly.entity_id
_entity_poly.type
_entity_poly.pdbx_seq_one_letter_code
_entity_poly.pdbx_strand_id
1 'polypeptide(L)'
;FEQLFAAVPGASVSVPPDTSLVYVVPFALAVLLVWWPCPRARSMAAGLLCLMFAAGVPYVYWDRCAPPSITVLDVGQADAILVRQGSAVALVDCGLDERVVSALVRNDVHHIDAVFVTHWDEDHWGGLPDVLDRFSVGTIAVAADALDGAPTEVLNRPGVTYRQVARGDTVDIGAFRARV
;
A
#
# COMPACT_ATOMS: atom_id res chain seq x y z
N PHE A 1 -18.18 7.62 14.34
CA PHE A 1 -16.85 7.40 14.96
C PHE A 1 -15.72 7.86 14.04
N GLU A 2 -15.81 7.67 12.73
CA GLU A 2 -14.78 8.10 11.75
C GLU A 2 -14.53 9.62 11.74
N GLN A 3 -15.55 10.43 11.93
CA GLN A 3 -15.41 11.90 11.90
C GLN A 3 -14.65 12.51 13.11
N LEU A 4 -14.52 11.76 14.20
CA LEU A 4 -13.82 12.28 15.40
C LEU A 4 -12.28 12.19 15.25
N PHE A 5 -11.78 11.26 14.45
CA PHE A 5 -10.34 11.08 14.22
C PHE A 5 -9.81 11.91 13.05
N ALA A 6 -10.65 12.31 12.10
CA ALA A 6 -10.25 13.14 10.95
C ALA A 6 -9.76 14.55 11.35
N ALA A 7 -10.06 15.00 12.57
CA ALA A 7 -9.68 16.33 13.07
C ALA A 7 -8.30 16.36 13.77
N VAL A 8 -7.63 15.23 13.93
CA VAL A 8 -6.32 15.17 14.59
C VAL A 8 -5.23 15.19 13.53
N PRO A 9 -4.37 16.23 13.46
CA PRO A 9 -3.22 16.25 12.55
C PRO A 9 -2.32 15.03 12.84
N GLY A 10 -2.08 14.20 11.82
CA GLY A 10 -1.28 12.97 11.96
C GLY A 10 -2.06 11.71 12.31
N ALA A 11 -3.41 11.72 12.30
CA ALA A 11 -4.25 10.55 12.59
C ALA A 11 -4.17 9.42 11.56
N SER A 12 -3.56 9.64 10.40
CA SER A 12 -3.29 8.58 9.42
C SER A 12 -1.81 8.23 9.44
N VAL A 13 -1.39 7.39 10.36
CA VAL A 13 -0.09 6.71 10.29
C VAL A 13 -0.30 5.46 9.43
N SER A 14 0.22 5.46 8.21
CA SER A 14 0.34 4.22 7.42
C SER A 14 1.37 3.34 8.13
N VAL A 15 0.90 2.31 8.81
CA VAL A 15 1.78 1.29 9.39
C VAL A 15 2.08 0.29 8.28
N PRO A 16 3.35 0.15 7.84
CA PRO A 16 3.69 -0.82 6.82
C PRO A 16 3.28 -2.23 7.29
N PRO A 17 2.67 -3.05 6.43
CA PRO A 17 2.23 -4.40 6.80
C PRO A 17 3.37 -5.33 7.23
N ASP A 18 4.60 -5.01 6.88
CA ASP A 18 5.81 -5.76 7.28
C ASP A 18 6.38 -5.38 8.64
N THR A 19 5.73 -4.50 9.36
CA THR A 19 6.22 -4.17 10.69
C THR A 19 6.02 -5.36 11.60
N SER A 20 7.14 -5.93 12.01
CA SER A 20 7.29 -6.84 13.16
C SER A 20 6.53 -6.39 14.41
N LEU A 21 5.94 -5.19 14.42
CA LEU A 21 5.08 -4.67 15.48
C LEU A 21 3.87 -5.58 15.79
N VAL A 22 3.30 -6.25 14.78
CA VAL A 22 2.23 -7.24 14.98
C VAL A 22 2.73 -8.41 15.84
N TYR A 23 4.03 -8.68 15.82
CA TYR A 23 4.65 -9.75 16.63
C TYR A 23 5.37 -9.19 17.85
N VAL A 24 5.99 -8.02 17.76
CA VAL A 24 6.76 -7.40 18.86
C VAL A 24 5.85 -6.94 19.98
N VAL A 25 4.70 -6.33 19.68
CA VAL A 25 3.76 -5.87 20.72
C VAL A 25 3.17 -7.03 21.53
N PRO A 26 2.64 -8.12 20.94
CA PRO A 26 2.18 -9.28 21.70
C PRO A 26 3.31 -9.96 22.46
N PHE A 27 4.51 -10.04 21.87
CA PHE A 27 5.66 -10.63 22.55
C PHE A 27 6.10 -9.80 23.76
N ALA A 28 6.19 -8.48 23.65
CA ALA A 28 6.50 -7.58 24.75
C ALA A 28 5.45 -7.65 25.87
N LEU A 29 4.16 -7.69 25.49
CA LEU A 29 3.06 -7.90 26.43
C LEU A 29 3.16 -9.27 27.13
N ALA A 30 3.51 -10.33 26.40
CA ALA A 30 3.70 -11.66 26.98
C ALA A 30 4.85 -11.67 28.00
N VAL A 31 5.97 -11.01 27.70
CA VAL A 31 7.11 -10.87 28.61
C VAL A 31 6.73 -10.09 29.86
N LEU A 32 6.05 -8.94 29.69
CA LEU A 32 5.54 -8.16 30.82
C LEU A 32 4.59 -8.94 31.72
N LEU A 33 3.74 -9.78 31.13
CA LEU A 33 2.80 -10.63 31.84
C LEU A 33 3.47 -11.75 32.64
N VAL A 34 4.56 -12.31 32.17
CA VAL A 34 5.34 -13.30 32.92
C VAL A 34 5.90 -12.72 34.20
N TRP A 35 6.27 -11.41 34.19
CA TRP A 35 6.84 -10.69 35.34
C TRP A 35 5.79 -10.07 36.26
N TRP A 36 4.52 -10.11 35.90
CA TRP A 36 3.47 -9.49 36.72
C TRP A 36 3.18 -10.29 37.99
N PRO A 37 3.17 -9.68 39.18
CA PRO A 37 3.07 -10.42 40.45
C PRO A 37 1.69 -11.01 40.75
N CYS A 38 0.64 -10.59 40.01
CA CYS A 38 -0.73 -11.07 40.27
C CYS A 38 -1.15 -12.26 39.37
N PRO A 39 -1.38 -13.47 39.89
CA PRO A 39 -1.69 -14.64 39.05
C PRO A 39 -3.02 -14.53 38.30
N ARG A 40 -4.03 -13.83 38.85
CA ARG A 40 -5.32 -13.63 38.17
C ARG A 40 -5.18 -12.68 36.98
N ALA A 41 -4.38 -11.62 37.11
CA ALA A 41 -4.10 -10.72 36.01
C ALA A 41 -3.32 -11.41 34.88
N ARG A 42 -2.40 -12.32 35.22
CA ARG A 42 -1.65 -13.15 34.27
C ARG A 42 -2.56 -14.04 33.43
N SER A 43 -3.52 -14.73 34.04
CA SER A 43 -4.43 -15.61 33.30
C SER A 43 -5.38 -14.85 32.37
N MET A 44 -5.90 -13.70 32.82
CA MET A 44 -6.74 -12.82 31.98
C MET A 44 -5.98 -12.26 30.78
N ALA A 45 -4.77 -11.82 31.01
CA ALA A 45 -3.95 -11.24 29.96
C ALA A 45 -3.42 -12.29 28.99
N ALA A 46 -3.11 -13.53 29.46
CA ALA A 46 -2.81 -14.66 28.58
C ALA A 46 -4.01 -15.01 27.69
N GLY A 47 -5.22 -15.01 28.25
CA GLY A 47 -6.45 -15.20 27.49
C GLY A 47 -6.68 -14.14 26.42
N LEU A 48 -6.45 -12.85 26.75
CA LEU A 48 -6.54 -11.75 25.79
C LEU A 48 -5.50 -11.89 24.67
N LEU A 49 -4.27 -12.28 25.02
CA LEU A 49 -3.20 -12.51 24.06
C LEU A 49 -3.54 -13.66 23.10
N CYS A 50 -4.04 -14.77 23.62
CA CYS A 50 -4.51 -15.88 22.79
C CYS A 50 -5.64 -15.44 21.85
N LEU A 51 -6.57 -14.63 22.32
CA LEU A 51 -7.66 -14.09 21.50
C LEU A 51 -7.12 -13.18 20.38
N MET A 52 -6.16 -12.31 20.69
CA MET A 52 -5.50 -11.45 19.69
C MET A 52 -4.76 -12.27 18.63
N PHE A 53 -4.04 -13.32 19.02
CA PHE A 53 -3.39 -14.21 18.05
C PHE A 53 -4.41 -15.00 17.23
N ALA A 54 -5.46 -15.52 17.86
CA ALA A 54 -6.52 -16.27 17.18
C ALA A 54 -7.28 -15.44 16.15
N ALA A 55 -7.39 -14.12 16.35
CA ALA A 55 -8.01 -13.20 15.40
C ALA A 55 -7.00 -12.63 14.38
N GLY A 56 -5.80 -12.26 14.83
CA GLY A 56 -4.79 -11.60 14.02
C GLY A 56 -4.10 -12.50 12.99
N VAL A 57 -3.79 -13.75 13.37
CA VAL A 57 -3.13 -14.68 12.44
C VAL A 57 -4.00 -15.03 11.23
N PRO A 58 -5.29 -15.39 11.37
CA PRO A 58 -6.17 -15.61 10.23
C PRO A 58 -6.36 -14.36 9.37
N TYR A 59 -6.42 -13.16 9.97
CA TYR A 59 -6.53 -11.92 9.24
C TYR A 59 -5.31 -11.68 8.34
N VAL A 60 -4.10 -11.77 8.89
CA VAL A 60 -2.85 -11.61 8.12
C VAL A 60 -2.71 -12.71 7.05
N TYR A 61 -3.08 -13.95 7.39
CA TYR A 61 -3.06 -15.04 6.43
C TYR A 61 -4.03 -14.81 5.28
N TRP A 62 -5.26 -14.36 5.59
CA TRP A 62 -6.28 -14.06 4.58
C TRP A 62 -5.84 -12.93 3.66
N ASP A 63 -5.29 -11.85 4.21
CA ASP A 63 -4.78 -10.72 3.42
C ASP A 63 -3.68 -11.16 2.45
N ARG A 64 -2.73 -11.98 2.90
CA ARG A 64 -1.63 -12.49 2.06
C ARG A 64 -2.04 -13.52 1.02
N CYS A 65 -3.10 -14.28 1.29
CA CYS A 65 -3.62 -15.33 0.42
C CYS A 65 -4.85 -14.88 -0.39
N ALA A 66 -5.21 -13.60 -0.33
CA ALA A 66 -6.33 -13.06 -1.10
C ALA A 66 -6.13 -13.33 -2.60
N PRO A 67 -7.19 -13.71 -3.32
CA PRO A 67 -7.11 -13.96 -4.76
C PRO A 67 -6.70 -12.66 -5.48
N PRO A 68 -6.01 -12.77 -6.63
CA PRO A 68 -5.68 -11.61 -7.42
C PRO A 68 -6.95 -10.86 -7.83
N SER A 69 -6.90 -9.55 -7.75
CA SER A 69 -8.01 -8.67 -8.12
C SER A 69 -7.54 -7.51 -8.99
N ILE A 70 -8.39 -7.09 -9.90
CA ILE A 70 -8.23 -5.90 -10.72
C ILE A 70 -9.44 -5.01 -10.45
N THR A 71 -9.19 -3.78 -10.04
CA THR A 71 -10.23 -2.80 -9.72
C THR A 71 -10.00 -1.54 -10.55
N VAL A 72 -10.98 -1.16 -11.35
CA VAL A 72 -10.98 0.15 -12.00
C VAL A 72 -11.42 1.17 -10.97
N LEU A 73 -10.58 2.15 -10.71
CA LEU A 73 -10.84 3.18 -9.71
C LEU A 73 -11.76 4.26 -10.27
N ASP A 74 -12.67 4.73 -9.46
CA ASP A 74 -13.53 5.87 -9.80
C ASP A 74 -12.75 7.17 -9.56
N VAL A 75 -12.11 7.66 -10.63
CA VAL A 75 -11.31 8.89 -10.67
C VAL A 75 -11.89 9.93 -11.65
N GLY A 76 -13.12 9.72 -12.11
CA GLY A 76 -13.82 10.60 -13.04
C GLY A 76 -13.52 10.29 -14.49
N GLN A 77 -13.23 11.31 -15.31
CA GLN A 77 -12.91 11.14 -16.75
C GLN A 77 -11.41 10.90 -16.95
N ALA A 78 -10.88 9.85 -16.31
CA ALA A 78 -9.46 9.54 -16.32
C ALA A 78 -9.27 8.06 -16.01
N ASP A 79 -8.12 7.50 -16.30
CA ASP A 79 -7.83 6.09 -16.09
C ASP A 79 -6.95 5.86 -14.86
N ALA A 80 -7.39 4.93 -14.01
CA ALA A 80 -6.58 4.40 -12.91
C ALA A 80 -7.04 2.99 -12.58
N ILE A 81 -6.12 2.02 -12.66
CA ILE A 81 -6.42 0.60 -12.43
C ILE A 81 -5.54 0.07 -11.32
N LEU A 82 -6.18 -0.42 -10.26
CA LEU A 82 -5.53 -1.06 -9.13
C LEU A 82 -5.46 -2.57 -9.36
N VAL A 83 -4.26 -3.13 -9.29
CA VAL A 83 -4.00 -4.57 -9.37
C VAL A 83 -3.45 -5.03 -8.02
N ARG A 84 -4.05 -6.07 -7.45
CA ARG A 84 -3.65 -6.64 -6.16
C ARG A 84 -3.48 -8.14 -6.22
N GLN A 85 -2.49 -8.63 -5.48
CA GLN A 85 -2.35 -10.04 -5.15
C GLN A 85 -1.72 -10.19 -3.77
N GLY A 86 -2.51 -10.60 -2.79
CA GLY A 86 -2.09 -10.58 -1.39
C GLY A 86 -1.69 -9.16 -0.96
N SER A 87 -0.49 -9.01 -0.41
CA SER A 87 0.07 -7.70 -0.04
C SER A 87 0.68 -6.90 -1.20
N ALA A 88 0.85 -7.52 -2.36
CA ALA A 88 1.44 -6.85 -3.52
C ALA A 88 0.42 -5.96 -4.24
N VAL A 89 0.81 -4.73 -4.53
CA VAL A 89 -0.05 -3.68 -5.08
C VAL A 89 0.64 -3.01 -6.27
N ALA A 90 -0.05 -3.00 -7.40
CA ALA A 90 0.35 -2.20 -8.56
C ALA A 90 -0.77 -1.25 -8.97
N LEU A 91 -0.39 -0.07 -9.43
CA LEU A 91 -1.29 0.92 -10.00
C LEU A 91 -0.92 1.12 -11.47
N VAL A 92 -1.89 1.05 -12.36
CA VAL A 92 -1.73 1.38 -13.78
C VAL A 92 -2.47 2.67 -14.02
N ASP A 93 -1.74 3.69 -14.39
CA ASP A 93 -2.13 5.09 -14.48
C ASP A 93 -2.68 5.69 -13.16
N CYS A 94 -2.66 6.98 -13.05
CA CYS A 94 -2.93 7.71 -11.81
C CYS A 94 -4.09 8.71 -11.92
N GLY A 95 -4.80 8.70 -13.04
CA GLY A 95 -5.86 9.68 -13.24
C GLY A 95 -5.36 11.10 -13.39
N LEU A 96 -6.29 12.05 -13.37
CA LEU A 96 -6.04 13.46 -13.62
C LEU A 96 -5.58 14.24 -12.38
N ASP A 97 -6.06 13.85 -11.18
CA ASP A 97 -5.95 14.66 -9.97
C ASP A 97 -5.96 13.82 -8.67
N GLU A 98 -6.04 14.48 -7.53
CA GLU A 98 -6.05 13.89 -6.18
C GLU A 98 -7.18 12.86 -5.91
N ARG A 99 -8.18 12.73 -6.79
CA ARG A 99 -9.24 11.72 -6.66
C ARG A 99 -8.70 10.31 -6.60
N VAL A 100 -7.59 10.04 -7.28
CA VAL A 100 -6.90 8.74 -7.21
C VAL A 100 -6.46 8.41 -5.79
N VAL A 101 -5.97 9.38 -5.01
CA VAL A 101 -5.58 9.20 -3.62
C VAL A 101 -6.77 8.76 -2.78
N SER A 102 -7.90 9.46 -2.94
CA SER A 102 -9.15 9.10 -2.25
C SER A 102 -9.67 7.72 -2.64
N ALA A 103 -9.54 7.34 -3.92
CA ALA A 103 -9.92 6.02 -4.42
C ALA A 103 -9.01 4.92 -3.86
N LEU A 104 -7.70 5.14 -3.80
CA LEU A 104 -6.73 4.22 -3.22
C LEU A 104 -6.99 4.00 -1.72
N VAL A 105 -7.26 5.08 -0.96
CA VAL A 105 -7.60 4.99 0.47
C VAL A 105 -8.88 4.20 0.69
N ARG A 106 -9.93 4.41 -0.13
CA ARG A 106 -11.17 3.63 -0.04
C ARG A 106 -10.96 2.13 -0.34
N ASN A 107 -9.90 1.79 -1.05
CA ASN A 107 -9.51 0.41 -1.34
C ASN A 107 -8.41 -0.12 -0.40
N ASP A 108 -8.21 0.47 0.79
CA ASP A 108 -7.22 0.05 1.80
C ASP A 108 -5.80 -0.10 1.25
N VAL A 109 -5.39 0.80 0.34
CA VAL A 109 -4.01 0.87 -0.15
C VAL A 109 -3.17 1.66 0.84
N HIS A 110 -2.06 1.06 1.30
CA HIS A 110 -1.12 1.70 2.22
C HIS A 110 0.26 1.93 1.60
N HIS A 111 0.61 1.15 0.59
CA HIS A 111 1.84 1.27 -0.21
C HIS A 111 1.56 0.79 -1.63
N ILE A 112 2.43 1.13 -2.55
CA ILE A 112 2.35 0.71 -3.95
C ILE A 112 3.72 0.19 -4.36
N ASP A 113 3.81 -1.09 -4.74
CA ASP A 113 5.07 -1.69 -5.16
C ASP A 113 5.52 -1.16 -6.52
N ALA A 114 4.58 -0.98 -7.44
CA ALA A 114 4.86 -0.44 -8.76
C ALA A 114 3.72 0.44 -9.28
N VAL A 115 4.08 1.56 -9.87
CA VAL A 115 3.19 2.38 -10.71
C VAL A 115 3.60 2.20 -12.16
N PHE A 116 2.66 1.86 -13.02
CA PHE A 116 2.86 1.82 -14.47
C PHE A 116 2.23 3.05 -15.08
N VAL A 117 3.02 3.89 -15.73
CA VAL A 117 2.51 5.02 -16.51
C VAL A 117 2.52 4.59 -17.97
N THR A 118 1.33 4.50 -18.57
CA THR A 118 1.19 4.06 -19.96
C THR A 118 1.65 5.12 -20.94
N HIS A 119 1.32 6.37 -20.69
CA HIS A 119 1.77 7.54 -21.46
C HIS A 119 1.60 8.83 -20.61
N TRP A 120 2.16 9.95 -21.13
CA TRP A 120 2.20 11.21 -20.39
C TRP A 120 1.05 12.17 -20.73
N ASP A 121 -0.13 11.67 -21.07
CA ASP A 121 -1.32 12.49 -21.14
C ASP A 121 -1.83 12.76 -19.71
N GLU A 122 -2.32 13.97 -19.45
CA GLU A 122 -2.61 14.49 -18.11
C GLU A 122 -3.63 13.61 -17.35
N ASP A 123 -4.56 13.00 -18.07
CA ASP A 123 -5.58 12.09 -17.53
C ASP A 123 -5.03 10.70 -17.12
N HIS A 124 -3.74 10.42 -17.37
CA HIS A 124 -3.06 9.19 -16.98
C HIS A 124 -2.02 9.38 -15.87
N TRP A 125 -1.37 10.53 -15.81
CA TRP A 125 -0.32 10.78 -14.83
C TRP A 125 -0.60 11.95 -13.88
N GLY A 126 -1.60 12.79 -14.15
CA GLY A 126 -1.86 14.05 -13.41
C GLY A 126 -1.98 13.85 -11.89
N GLY A 127 -2.55 12.74 -11.44
CA GLY A 127 -2.63 12.37 -10.03
C GLY A 127 -1.36 11.74 -9.45
N LEU A 128 -0.32 11.45 -10.26
CA LEU A 128 0.91 10.80 -9.79
C LEU A 128 1.65 11.61 -8.71
N PRO A 129 1.79 12.95 -8.81
CA PRO A 129 2.39 13.75 -7.73
C PRO A 129 1.70 13.55 -6.38
N ASP A 130 0.36 13.54 -6.36
CA ASP A 130 -0.43 13.34 -5.14
C ASP A 130 -0.27 11.92 -4.58
N VAL A 131 -0.17 10.92 -5.46
CA VAL A 131 0.14 9.53 -5.08
C VAL A 131 1.51 9.45 -4.41
N LEU A 132 2.53 10.09 -4.98
CA LEU A 132 3.90 10.10 -4.46
C LEU A 132 4.02 10.87 -3.13
N ASP A 133 3.17 11.87 -2.90
CA ASP A 133 3.13 12.61 -1.64
C ASP A 133 2.46 11.80 -0.52
N ARG A 134 1.53 10.93 -0.88
CA ARG A 134 0.68 10.22 0.11
C ARG A 134 1.13 8.80 0.38
N PHE A 135 1.68 8.10 -0.61
CA PHE A 135 2.05 6.69 -0.52
C PHE A 135 3.54 6.48 -0.76
N SER A 136 4.09 5.45 -0.12
CA SER A 136 5.40 4.94 -0.52
C SER A 136 5.25 4.16 -1.82
N VAL A 137 6.03 4.55 -2.84
CA VAL A 137 6.05 3.90 -4.16
C VAL A 137 7.42 3.26 -4.35
N GLY A 138 7.43 1.96 -4.65
CA GLY A 138 8.66 1.21 -4.87
C GLY A 138 9.34 1.55 -6.18
N THR A 139 8.59 1.44 -7.29
CA THR A 139 9.11 1.67 -8.64
C THR A 139 8.05 2.34 -9.52
N ILE A 140 8.47 3.26 -10.37
CA ILE A 140 7.64 3.77 -11.47
C ILE A 140 8.17 3.15 -12.76
N ALA A 141 7.34 2.34 -13.42
CA ALA A 141 7.61 1.75 -14.71
C ALA A 141 6.99 2.61 -15.82
N VAL A 142 7.81 3.00 -16.78
CA VAL A 142 7.42 3.89 -17.89
C VAL A 142 7.78 3.21 -19.20
N ALA A 143 6.95 3.35 -20.22
CA ALA A 143 7.27 2.83 -21.54
C ALA A 143 8.61 3.42 -22.07
N ALA A 144 9.42 2.58 -22.71
CA ALA A 144 10.79 2.95 -23.10
C ALA A 144 10.84 4.12 -24.09
N ASP A 145 9.79 4.31 -24.88
CA ASP A 145 9.60 5.38 -25.85
C ASP A 145 8.94 6.65 -25.26
N ALA A 146 8.46 6.58 -24.03
CA ALA A 146 7.72 7.68 -23.40
C ALA A 146 8.58 8.58 -22.48
N LEU A 147 9.85 8.26 -22.23
CA LEU A 147 10.69 9.05 -21.31
C LEU A 147 10.95 10.48 -21.80
N ASP A 148 11.02 10.70 -23.11
CA ASP A 148 11.28 12.03 -23.68
C ASP A 148 10.14 13.03 -23.40
N GLY A 149 8.96 12.55 -23.02
CA GLY A 149 7.81 13.37 -22.65
C GLY A 149 7.56 13.48 -21.13
N ALA A 150 8.40 12.85 -20.32
CA ALA A 150 8.15 12.77 -18.88
C ALA A 150 8.26 14.14 -18.19
N PRO A 151 7.31 14.53 -17.33
CA PRO A 151 7.35 15.76 -16.58
C PRO A 151 8.56 15.79 -15.63
N THR A 152 9.34 16.87 -15.71
CA THR A 152 10.56 17.01 -14.89
C THR A 152 10.30 17.02 -13.39
N GLU A 153 9.13 17.45 -12.96
CA GLU A 153 8.69 17.44 -11.57
C GLU A 153 8.51 16.02 -11.01
N VAL A 154 8.14 15.08 -11.87
CA VAL A 154 8.02 13.65 -11.52
C VAL A 154 9.40 13.02 -11.49
N LEU A 155 10.21 13.20 -12.54
CA LEU A 155 11.52 12.56 -12.68
C LEU A 155 12.53 12.99 -11.61
N ASN A 156 12.42 14.21 -11.09
CA ASN A 156 13.37 14.78 -10.12
C ASN A 156 12.99 14.50 -8.66
N ARG A 157 11.97 13.68 -8.38
CA ARG A 157 11.60 13.35 -6.99
C ARG A 157 12.63 12.43 -6.33
N PRO A 158 13.19 12.84 -5.17
CA PRO A 158 14.14 12.02 -4.43
C PRO A 158 13.47 10.76 -3.88
N GLY A 159 14.18 9.63 -3.93
CA GLY A 159 13.71 8.37 -3.34
C GLY A 159 12.79 7.53 -4.23
N VAL A 160 12.50 7.97 -5.45
CA VAL A 160 11.69 7.22 -6.43
C VAL A 160 12.61 6.53 -7.43
N THR A 161 12.38 5.24 -7.65
CA THR A 161 13.09 4.46 -8.66
C THR A 161 12.29 4.43 -9.96
N TYR A 162 12.91 4.88 -11.06
CA TYR A 162 12.31 4.81 -12.40
C TYR A 162 12.90 3.64 -13.17
N ARG A 163 12.04 2.90 -13.85
CA ARG A 163 12.40 1.80 -14.71
C ARG A 163 11.74 1.94 -16.08
N GLN A 164 12.55 1.95 -17.12
CA GLN A 164 12.04 1.81 -18.48
C GLN A 164 11.62 0.37 -18.74
N VAL A 165 10.46 0.21 -19.34
CA VAL A 165 9.92 -1.10 -19.73
C VAL A 165 9.51 -1.10 -21.20
N ALA A 166 9.81 -2.19 -21.88
CA ALA A 166 9.45 -2.40 -23.27
C ALA A 166 8.55 -3.65 -23.41
N ARG A 167 7.91 -3.78 -24.53
CA ARG A 167 7.09 -4.96 -24.84
C ARG A 167 7.91 -6.25 -24.69
N GLY A 168 7.43 -7.12 -23.84
CA GLY A 168 8.05 -8.40 -23.49
C GLY A 168 8.86 -8.39 -22.21
N ASP A 169 9.12 -7.23 -21.64
CA ASP A 169 9.76 -7.10 -20.34
C ASP A 169 8.87 -7.61 -19.22
N THR A 170 9.51 -7.99 -18.12
CA THR A 170 8.81 -8.39 -16.90
C THR A 170 9.21 -7.51 -15.73
N VAL A 171 8.23 -7.10 -14.96
CA VAL A 171 8.40 -6.36 -13.70
C VAL A 171 7.93 -7.24 -12.56
N ASP A 172 8.82 -7.52 -11.62
CA ASP A 172 8.45 -8.23 -10.41
C ASP A 172 7.78 -7.26 -9.42
N ILE A 173 6.60 -7.62 -8.95
CA ILE A 173 5.75 -6.80 -8.06
C ILE A 173 5.40 -7.67 -6.86
N GLY A 174 6.26 -7.67 -5.84
CA GLY A 174 6.05 -8.48 -4.66
C GLY A 174 5.77 -9.96 -5.00
N ALA A 175 4.52 -10.38 -4.82
CA ALA A 175 4.11 -11.78 -5.00
C ALA A 175 3.77 -12.15 -6.47
N PHE A 176 3.66 -11.20 -7.38
CA PHE A 176 3.33 -11.47 -8.78
C PHE A 176 4.30 -10.79 -9.75
N ARG A 177 4.20 -11.18 -11.01
CA ARG A 177 5.02 -10.64 -12.09
C ARG A 177 4.14 -10.09 -13.19
N ALA A 178 4.29 -8.79 -13.47
CA ALA A 178 3.65 -8.16 -14.62
C ALA A 178 4.49 -8.36 -15.88
N ARG A 179 3.86 -8.70 -17.00
CA ARG A 179 4.48 -8.71 -18.32
C ARG A 179 3.92 -7.53 -19.12
N VAL A 180 4.81 -6.72 -19.64
CA VAL A 180 4.49 -5.55 -20.46
C VAL A 180 4.26 -5.94 -21.90
#